data_a6716bb8eaddf7c94c76e7c182f8f0ca
#
_entry.id   a6716bb8eaddf7c94c76e7c182f8f0ca
#
_cell.length_a   1.000
_cell.length_b   1.000
_cell.length_c   1.000
_cell.angle_alpha   90.00
_cell.angle_beta   90.00
_cell.angle_gamma   90.00
#
_symmetry.space_group_name_H-M   'P 1'
#
loop_
_entity.id
_entity.type
_entity.pdbx_description
1 polymer ?
#
loop_
_entity_poly.entity_id
_entity_poly.type
_entity_poly.pdbx_seq_one_letter_code
_entity_poly.pdbx_strand_id
1 'polypeptide(L)'
;VHENVSHIHQLSGEVARHMADSETRTNALASATEGVQELVSRFKTGRGAFDAAVDKSRNLRDAIQVQLEEMHRAGVDVFDRNYQPVGNCTPPKFKVAWGDEYARRCQSLLETCLGEVPSCAYAVAVNTDGYLSAHNLKFSKPLTGDQAADLVGNRTCRKFENPGELRAAKNTLPVLVRTYVRDTGELLCDIALPIHVAGRHWGNVRVGTVA
;
A
#
# COMPACT_ATOMS: atom_id res chain seq x y z
N VAL A 1 -33.50 38.18 -26.14
CA VAL A 1 -34.33 37.10 -25.58
C VAL A 1 -33.79 35.74 -26.02
N HIS A 2 -33.47 35.50 -27.32
CA HIS A 2 -32.95 34.21 -27.80
C HIS A 2 -31.61 33.80 -27.17
N GLU A 3 -30.65 34.72 -27.00
CA GLU A 3 -29.36 34.45 -26.38
C GLU A 3 -29.49 34.01 -24.92
N ASN A 4 -30.37 34.65 -24.15
CA ASN A 4 -30.61 34.31 -22.75
C ASN A 4 -31.25 32.90 -22.61
N VAL A 5 -32.14 32.52 -23.52
CA VAL A 5 -32.77 31.19 -23.55
C VAL A 5 -31.73 30.12 -23.87
N SER A 6 -30.85 30.38 -24.85
CA SER A 6 -29.73 29.47 -25.20
C SER A 6 -28.77 29.26 -24.02
N HIS A 7 -28.41 30.34 -23.33
CA HIS A 7 -27.54 30.28 -22.15
C HIS A 7 -28.16 29.50 -20.97
N ILE A 8 -29.49 29.68 -20.74
CA ILE A 8 -30.22 28.91 -19.72
C ILE A 8 -30.23 27.42 -20.07
N HIS A 9 -30.41 27.06 -21.34
CA HIS A 9 -30.36 25.66 -21.77
C HIS A 9 -28.99 25.05 -21.56
N GLN A 10 -27.90 25.78 -21.86
CA GLN A 10 -26.54 25.32 -21.62
C GLN A 10 -26.29 25.11 -20.13
N LEU A 11 -26.62 26.10 -19.28
CA LEU A 11 -26.48 25.99 -17.82
C LEU A 11 -27.27 24.81 -17.24
N SER A 12 -28.53 24.62 -17.73
CA SER A 12 -29.33 23.46 -17.31
C SER A 12 -28.67 22.13 -17.67
N GLY A 13 -28.03 22.02 -18.84
CA GLY A 13 -27.28 20.83 -19.24
C GLY A 13 -26.01 20.60 -18.41
N GLU A 14 -25.34 21.67 -17.99
CA GLU A 14 -24.17 21.58 -17.09
C GLU A 14 -24.59 21.14 -15.68
N VAL A 15 -25.67 21.75 -15.15
CA VAL A 15 -26.25 21.38 -13.85
C VAL A 15 -26.66 19.89 -13.85
N ALA A 16 -27.34 19.42 -14.90
CA ALA A 16 -27.77 18.04 -15.02
C ALA A 16 -26.55 17.06 -15.00
N ARG A 17 -25.46 17.41 -15.71
CA ARG A 17 -24.22 16.62 -15.68
C ARG A 17 -23.56 16.62 -14.30
N HIS A 18 -23.47 17.77 -13.63
CA HIS A 18 -22.92 17.84 -12.27
C HIS A 18 -23.80 17.09 -11.26
N MET A 19 -25.12 17.08 -11.43
CA MET A 19 -25.99 16.24 -10.59
C MET A 19 -25.74 14.75 -10.78
N ALA A 20 -25.63 14.27 -12.03
CA ALA A 20 -25.36 12.89 -12.33
C ALA A 20 -23.97 12.44 -11.79
N ASP A 21 -22.94 13.30 -11.90
CA ASP A 21 -21.62 13.03 -11.33
C ASP A 21 -21.67 13.02 -9.79
N SER A 22 -22.40 13.94 -9.18
CA SER A 22 -22.62 13.99 -7.73
C SER A 22 -23.37 12.76 -7.22
N GLU A 23 -24.38 12.29 -7.93
CA GLU A 23 -25.11 11.06 -7.61
C GLU A 23 -24.20 9.83 -7.67
N THR A 24 -23.38 9.73 -8.72
CA THR A 24 -22.39 8.66 -8.86
C THR A 24 -21.39 8.65 -7.70
N ARG A 25 -20.88 9.81 -7.31
CA ARG A 25 -19.97 9.96 -6.16
C ARG A 25 -20.64 9.64 -4.83
N THR A 26 -21.90 10.04 -4.67
CA THR A 26 -22.68 9.74 -3.45
C THR A 26 -22.94 8.24 -3.32
N ASN A 27 -23.28 7.57 -4.41
CA ASN A 27 -23.49 6.12 -4.43
C ASN A 27 -22.18 5.36 -4.13
N ALA A 28 -21.04 5.82 -4.69
CA ALA A 28 -19.72 5.27 -4.39
C ALA A 28 -19.35 5.46 -2.90
N LEU A 29 -19.67 6.63 -2.33
CA LEU A 29 -19.45 6.91 -0.91
C LEU A 29 -20.36 6.04 -0.02
N ALA A 30 -21.62 5.86 -0.37
CA ALA A 30 -22.55 4.99 0.34
C ALA A 30 -22.04 3.54 0.36
N SER A 31 -21.65 3.01 -0.80
CA SER A 31 -21.07 1.65 -0.91
C SER A 31 -19.78 1.50 -0.12
N ALA A 32 -18.91 2.52 -0.13
CA ALA A 32 -17.70 2.52 0.69
C ALA A 32 -18.03 2.54 2.20
N THR A 33 -19.07 3.27 2.60
CA THR A 33 -19.53 3.35 4.00
C THR A 33 -20.12 2.01 4.46
N GLU A 34 -20.93 1.37 3.62
CA GLU A 34 -21.45 0.01 3.88
C GLU A 34 -20.33 -1.01 4.02
N GLY A 35 -19.32 -0.97 3.14
CA GLY A 35 -18.14 -1.81 3.23
C GLY A 35 -17.36 -1.59 4.53
N VAL A 36 -17.23 -0.34 4.99
CA VAL A 36 -16.61 -0.03 6.30
C VAL A 36 -17.47 -0.57 7.45
N GLN A 37 -18.78 -0.46 7.39
CA GLN A 37 -19.67 -0.98 8.43
C GLN A 37 -19.63 -2.52 8.49
N GLU A 38 -19.62 -3.18 7.34
CA GLU A 38 -19.47 -4.64 7.27
C GLU A 38 -18.10 -5.06 7.84
N LEU A 39 -17.04 -4.36 7.49
CA LEU A 39 -15.71 -4.60 8.03
C LEU A 39 -15.68 -4.43 9.56
N VAL A 40 -16.22 -3.33 10.07
CA VAL A 40 -16.31 -3.08 11.52
C VAL A 40 -17.14 -4.16 12.23
N SER A 41 -18.20 -4.67 11.59
CA SER A 41 -19.00 -5.77 12.16
C SER A 41 -18.21 -7.07 12.21
N ARG A 42 -17.41 -7.37 11.18
CA ARG A 42 -16.49 -8.53 11.16
C ARG A 42 -15.40 -8.40 12.23
N PHE A 43 -14.87 -7.22 12.48
CA PHE A 43 -13.94 -6.97 13.59
C PHE A 43 -14.59 -7.20 14.97
N LYS A 44 -15.87 -6.85 15.14
CA LYS A 44 -16.61 -7.09 16.39
C LYS A 44 -16.90 -8.57 16.65
N THR A 45 -17.04 -9.37 15.60
CA THR A 45 -17.36 -10.81 15.71
C THR A 45 -16.12 -11.71 15.63
N GLY A 46 -15.00 -11.20 15.09
CA GLY A 46 -13.76 -11.95 14.82
C GLY A 46 -12.58 -11.55 15.72
N ARG A 47 -12.80 -11.32 17.02
CA ARG A 47 -11.74 -10.91 17.96
C ARG A 47 -10.42 -11.70 17.84
N GLY A 48 -10.47 -12.97 17.45
CA GLY A 48 -9.27 -13.79 17.31
C GLY A 48 -8.47 -13.58 16.01
N ALA A 49 -9.13 -13.46 14.86
CA ALA A 49 -8.44 -13.42 13.56
C ALA A 49 -7.73 -12.07 13.29
N PHE A 50 -8.37 -10.96 13.63
CA PHE A 50 -7.78 -9.64 13.50
C PHE A 50 -6.61 -9.42 14.46
N ASP A 51 -6.80 -9.76 15.73
CA ASP A 51 -5.74 -9.66 16.75
C ASP A 51 -4.54 -10.52 16.35
N ALA A 52 -4.79 -11.74 15.85
CA ALA A 52 -3.73 -12.59 15.29
C ALA A 52 -3.02 -11.96 14.09
N ALA A 53 -3.75 -11.32 13.17
CA ALA A 53 -3.13 -10.61 12.03
C ALA A 53 -2.27 -9.43 12.49
N VAL A 54 -2.74 -8.65 13.48
CA VAL A 54 -1.96 -7.55 14.09
C VAL A 54 -0.71 -8.09 14.78
N ASP A 55 -0.82 -9.18 15.54
CA ASP A 55 0.33 -9.77 16.24
C ASP A 55 1.37 -10.34 15.26
N LYS A 56 0.93 -11.02 14.19
CA LYS A 56 1.83 -11.48 13.12
C LYS A 56 2.48 -10.31 12.39
N SER A 57 1.75 -9.22 12.19
CA SER A 57 2.31 -7.99 11.61
C SER A 57 3.34 -7.33 12.54
N ARG A 58 3.15 -7.38 13.86
CA ARG A 58 4.16 -6.93 14.84
C ARG A 58 5.40 -7.78 14.79
N ASN A 59 5.27 -9.10 14.74
CA ASN A 59 6.42 -10.01 14.62
C ASN A 59 7.22 -9.70 13.35
N LEU A 60 6.55 -9.50 12.22
CA LEU A 60 7.20 -9.11 10.97
C LEU A 60 7.92 -7.75 11.12
N ARG A 61 7.25 -6.74 11.72
CA ARG A 61 7.84 -5.43 11.96
C ARG A 61 9.12 -5.54 12.79
N ASP A 62 9.08 -6.28 13.89
CA ASP A 62 10.21 -6.44 14.79
C ASP A 62 11.37 -7.16 14.10
N ALA A 63 11.08 -8.23 13.34
CA ALA A 63 12.10 -8.95 12.59
C ALA A 63 12.75 -8.07 11.50
N ILE A 64 11.97 -7.31 10.75
CA ILE A 64 12.50 -6.39 9.72
C ILE A 64 13.30 -5.26 10.37
N GLN A 65 12.81 -4.71 11.49
CA GLN A 65 13.52 -3.67 12.22
C GLN A 65 14.91 -4.14 12.66
N VAL A 66 15.01 -5.37 13.19
CA VAL A 66 16.31 -5.98 13.55
C VAL A 66 17.25 -6.05 12.34
N GLN A 67 16.77 -6.49 11.17
CA GLN A 67 17.59 -6.56 9.98
C GLN A 67 18.06 -5.17 9.51
N LEU A 68 17.19 -4.16 9.52
CA LEU A 68 17.56 -2.79 9.16
C LEU A 68 18.56 -2.19 10.15
N GLU A 69 18.41 -2.45 11.46
CA GLU A 69 19.36 -2.04 12.50
C GLU A 69 20.73 -2.69 12.32
N GLU A 70 20.77 -3.99 11.96
CA GLU A 70 22.02 -4.69 11.66
C GLU A 70 22.70 -4.12 10.41
N MET A 71 21.94 -3.86 9.35
CA MET A 71 22.46 -3.22 8.14
C MET A 71 23.03 -1.83 8.45
N HIS A 72 22.31 -1.03 9.22
CA HIS A 72 22.76 0.30 9.63
C HIS A 72 24.05 0.23 10.44
N ARG A 73 24.15 -0.67 11.43
CA ARG A 73 25.36 -0.91 12.22
C ARG A 73 26.54 -1.41 11.37
N ALA A 74 26.27 -2.14 10.29
CA ALA A 74 27.27 -2.58 9.33
C ALA A 74 27.70 -1.47 8.34
N GLY A 75 27.18 -0.23 8.48
CA GLY A 75 27.57 0.92 7.67
C GLY A 75 26.72 1.08 6.40
N VAL A 76 25.64 0.29 6.22
CA VAL A 76 24.71 0.50 5.11
C VAL A 76 23.81 1.70 5.42
N ASP A 77 23.77 2.69 4.53
CA ASP A 77 22.84 3.81 4.66
C ASP A 77 21.42 3.37 4.31
N VAL A 78 20.70 2.82 5.28
CA VAL A 78 19.30 2.39 5.13
C VAL A 78 18.33 3.56 4.92
N PHE A 79 18.80 4.79 5.08
CA PHE A 79 18.03 6.01 4.80
C PHE A 79 18.39 6.64 3.45
N ASP A 80 19.25 6.00 2.64
CA ASP A 80 19.53 6.46 1.29
C ASP A 80 18.24 6.57 0.47
N ARG A 81 18.07 7.71 -0.18
CA ARG A 81 16.93 8.07 -1.03
C ARG A 81 17.36 8.47 -2.43
N ASN A 82 18.58 8.12 -2.80
CA ASN A 82 19.08 8.32 -4.14
C ASN A 82 18.53 7.25 -5.07
N TYR A 83 17.27 7.45 -5.49
CA TYR A 83 16.52 6.52 -6.34
C TYR A 83 17.08 6.50 -7.75
N GLN A 84 17.86 5.47 -8.07
CA GLN A 84 18.42 5.28 -9.41
C GLN A 84 17.39 4.56 -10.30
N PRO A 85 16.95 5.17 -11.44
CA PRO A 85 16.01 4.51 -12.35
C PRO A 85 16.58 3.19 -12.89
N VAL A 86 15.73 2.19 -13.04
CA VAL A 86 16.09 0.88 -13.61
C VAL A 86 15.38 0.70 -14.95
N GLY A 87 16.12 0.86 -16.03
CA GLY A 87 15.59 0.70 -17.39
C GLY A 87 14.39 1.59 -17.70
N ASN A 88 13.65 1.24 -18.76
CA ASN A 88 12.40 1.90 -19.15
C ASN A 88 11.20 1.03 -18.71
N CYS A 89 11.01 0.88 -17.40
CA CYS A 89 9.91 0.09 -16.86
C CYS A 89 8.66 0.96 -16.70
N THR A 90 7.51 0.38 -16.95
CA THR A 90 6.20 0.97 -16.64
C THR A 90 5.41 0.01 -15.77
N PRO A 91 5.10 0.35 -14.51
CA PRO A 91 5.50 1.57 -13.78
C PRO A 91 7.01 1.70 -13.54
N PRO A 92 7.51 2.94 -13.28
CA PRO A 92 8.93 3.18 -13.04
C PRO A 92 9.47 2.36 -11.87
N LYS A 93 10.69 1.84 -12.04
CA LYS A 93 11.43 1.10 -11.01
C LYS A 93 12.70 1.84 -10.62
N PHE A 94 13.11 1.64 -9.37
CA PHE A 94 14.25 2.35 -8.81
C PHE A 94 15.11 1.40 -7.97
N LYS A 95 16.42 1.65 -7.93
CA LYS A 95 17.34 1.05 -6.97
C LYS A 95 17.83 2.11 -5.99
N VAL A 96 18.12 1.65 -4.78
CA VAL A 96 18.76 2.40 -3.69
C VAL A 96 19.90 1.57 -3.11
N ALA A 97 20.85 2.20 -2.43
CA ALA A 97 22.05 1.53 -1.91
C ALA A 97 21.75 0.31 -1.00
N TRP A 98 20.70 0.39 -0.21
CA TRP A 98 20.30 -0.68 0.75
C TRP A 98 19.35 -1.74 0.14
N GLY A 99 18.84 -1.54 -1.08
CA GLY A 99 17.70 -2.31 -1.59
C GLY A 99 17.97 -3.80 -1.79
N ASP A 100 19.08 -4.15 -2.42
CA ASP A 100 19.44 -5.54 -2.72
C ASP A 100 19.78 -6.32 -1.43
N GLU A 101 20.47 -5.69 -0.48
CA GLU A 101 20.79 -6.29 0.82
C GLU A 101 19.53 -6.51 1.67
N TYR A 102 18.62 -5.53 1.69
CA TYR A 102 17.32 -5.66 2.33
C TYR A 102 16.52 -6.83 1.74
N ALA A 103 16.43 -6.91 0.41
CA ALA A 103 15.71 -7.99 -0.25
C ALA A 103 16.27 -9.36 0.14
N ARG A 104 17.59 -9.52 0.14
CA ARG A 104 18.26 -10.76 0.52
C ARG A 104 17.96 -11.16 1.96
N ARG A 105 17.93 -10.22 2.91
CA ARG A 105 17.72 -10.48 4.34
C ARG A 105 16.25 -10.68 4.70
N CYS A 106 15.34 -9.94 4.06
CA CYS A 106 13.95 -9.83 4.51
C CYS A 106 12.97 -10.65 3.68
N GLN A 107 13.35 -11.19 2.50
CA GLN A 107 12.43 -11.93 1.63
C GLN A 107 11.72 -13.09 2.35
N SER A 108 12.45 -13.90 3.09
CA SER A 108 11.85 -15.02 3.84
C SER A 108 10.89 -14.56 4.94
N LEU A 109 11.16 -13.43 5.57
CA LEU A 109 10.27 -12.85 6.59
C LEU A 109 8.93 -12.42 5.99
N LEU A 110 8.97 -11.82 4.78
CA LEU A 110 7.77 -11.42 4.05
C LEU A 110 6.92 -12.66 3.65
N GLU A 111 7.57 -13.74 3.21
CA GLU A 111 6.88 -14.98 2.83
C GLU A 111 6.28 -15.69 4.05
N THR A 112 7.00 -15.74 5.16
CA THR A 112 6.50 -16.32 6.41
C THR A 112 5.22 -15.60 6.86
N CYS A 113 5.23 -14.28 6.90
CA CYS A 113 4.05 -13.49 7.27
C CYS A 113 2.89 -13.72 6.30
N LEU A 114 3.15 -13.78 4.98
CA LEU A 114 2.15 -14.08 3.98
C LEU A 114 1.46 -15.44 4.23
N GLY A 115 2.21 -16.44 4.66
CA GLY A 115 1.69 -17.79 4.96
C GLY A 115 0.98 -17.91 6.30
N GLU A 116 1.36 -17.09 7.28
CA GLU A 116 0.85 -17.18 8.65
C GLU A 116 -0.40 -16.33 8.92
N VAL A 117 -0.64 -15.27 8.12
CA VAL A 117 -1.81 -14.41 8.28
C VAL A 117 -2.95 -14.92 7.40
N PRO A 118 -4.10 -15.30 7.97
CA PRO A 118 -5.24 -15.75 7.20
C PRO A 118 -5.69 -14.70 6.19
N SER A 119 -6.05 -15.14 4.97
CA SER A 119 -6.47 -14.27 3.86
C SER A 119 -5.46 -13.16 3.51
N CYS A 120 -4.17 -13.37 3.81
CA CYS A 120 -3.14 -12.40 3.51
C CYS A 120 -2.97 -12.20 2.00
N ALA A 121 -3.22 -10.99 1.53
CA ALA A 121 -3.00 -10.61 0.15
C ALA A 121 -1.54 -10.22 -0.10
N TYR A 122 -0.89 -9.57 0.87
CA TYR A 122 0.52 -9.20 0.81
C TYR A 122 1.09 -8.86 2.20
N ALA A 123 2.42 -8.99 2.32
CA ALA A 123 3.20 -8.50 3.45
C ALA A 123 4.47 -7.83 2.91
N VAL A 124 4.69 -6.56 3.22
CA VAL A 124 5.81 -5.76 2.72
C VAL A 124 6.32 -4.78 3.78
N ALA A 125 7.49 -4.17 3.56
CA ALA A 125 7.86 -2.93 4.24
C ALA A 125 8.16 -1.85 3.20
N VAL A 126 7.75 -0.64 3.51
CA VAL A 126 7.95 0.55 2.69
C VAL A 126 8.64 1.62 3.52
N ASN A 127 9.55 2.38 2.91
CA ASN A 127 10.09 3.56 3.57
C ASN A 127 9.08 4.72 3.55
N THR A 128 9.38 5.83 4.20
CA THR A 128 8.48 6.99 4.29
C THR A 128 8.16 7.65 2.95
N ASP A 129 8.88 7.34 1.87
CA ASP A 129 8.58 7.80 0.50
C ASP A 129 7.67 6.84 -0.26
N GLY A 130 7.16 5.78 0.39
CA GLY A 130 6.34 4.77 -0.25
C GLY A 130 7.14 3.81 -1.14
N TYR A 131 8.47 3.80 -1.04
CA TYR A 131 9.31 2.90 -1.80
C TYR A 131 9.46 1.55 -1.10
N LEU A 132 9.37 0.48 -1.86
CA LEU A 132 9.73 -0.87 -1.45
C LEU A 132 10.73 -1.49 -2.44
N SER A 133 11.79 -2.11 -1.92
CA SER A 133 12.77 -2.84 -2.73
C SER A 133 12.36 -4.29 -2.97
N ALA A 134 11.71 -4.93 -2.01
CA ALA A 134 11.25 -6.31 -2.07
C ALA A 134 9.73 -6.42 -1.86
N HIS A 135 9.14 -7.44 -2.46
CA HIS A 135 7.74 -7.80 -2.28
C HIS A 135 7.63 -9.32 -2.12
N ASN A 136 6.47 -9.85 -1.72
CA ASN A 136 6.22 -11.28 -1.74
C ASN A 136 6.53 -11.87 -3.13
N LEU A 137 7.05 -13.09 -3.18
CA LEU A 137 7.52 -13.74 -4.41
C LEU A 137 6.46 -13.79 -5.52
N LYS A 138 5.19 -13.94 -5.16
CA LYS A 138 4.06 -13.90 -6.12
C LYS A 138 3.95 -12.57 -6.87
N PHE A 139 4.52 -11.49 -6.34
CA PHE A 139 4.59 -10.16 -6.94
C PHE A 139 6.02 -9.71 -7.29
N SER A 140 6.94 -10.67 -7.37
CA SER A 140 8.35 -10.47 -7.71
C SER A 140 8.74 -11.27 -8.95
N LYS A 141 7.79 -11.57 -9.84
CA LYS A 141 8.02 -12.31 -11.07
C LYS A 141 8.96 -11.56 -12.00
N PRO A 142 9.73 -12.25 -12.84
CA PRO A 142 10.51 -11.59 -13.90
C PRO A 142 9.62 -10.69 -14.76
N LEU A 143 10.18 -9.58 -15.24
CA LEU A 143 9.50 -8.70 -16.20
C LEU A 143 9.32 -9.44 -17.51
N THR A 144 8.12 -9.33 -18.08
CA THR A 144 7.73 -9.97 -19.34
C THR A 144 7.81 -9.02 -20.53
N GLY A 145 7.81 -7.70 -20.27
CA GLY A 145 7.66 -6.65 -21.27
C GLY A 145 6.20 -6.33 -21.61
N ASP A 146 5.23 -7.12 -21.11
CA ASP A 146 3.82 -6.77 -21.15
C ASP A 146 3.48 -5.90 -19.92
N GLN A 147 3.05 -4.67 -20.18
CA GLN A 147 2.80 -3.68 -19.14
C GLN A 147 1.71 -4.12 -18.14
N ALA A 148 0.66 -4.77 -18.62
CA ALA A 148 -0.45 -5.20 -17.78
C ALA A 148 -0.03 -6.38 -16.89
N ALA A 149 0.68 -7.35 -17.46
CA ALA A 149 1.23 -8.48 -16.72
C ALA A 149 2.28 -8.03 -15.68
N ASP A 150 3.16 -7.10 -16.06
CA ASP A 150 4.23 -6.58 -15.20
C ASP A 150 3.69 -5.68 -14.07
N LEU A 151 2.60 -4.94 -14.32
CA LEU A 151 1.93 -4.13 -13.30
C LEU A 151 1.46 -4.97 -12.12
N VAL A 152 0.91 -6.15 -12.40
CA VAL A 152 0.38 -7.08 -11.39
C VAL A 152 1.48 -8.02 -10.88
N GLY A 153 2.29 -8.58 -11.78
CA GLY A 153 3.25 -9.65 -11.48
C GLY A 153 4.56 -9.19 -10.85
N ASN A 154 4.97 -7.94 -11.08
CA ASN A 154 6.22 -7.40 -10.53
C ASN A 154 6.04 -6.04 -9.89
N ARG A 155 5.93 -6.04 -8.57
CA ARG A 155 5.71 -4.83 -7.75
C ARG A 155 6.96 -4.39 -6.98
N THR A 156 8.11 -5.08 -7.15
CA THR A 156 9.39 -4.75 -6.49
C THR A 156 10.02 -3.48 -7.04
N CYS A 157 10.88 -2.86 -6.26
CA CYS A 157 11.65 -1.67 -6.64
C CYS A 157 10.77 -0.50 -7.13
N ARG A 158 9.58 -0.33 -6.53
CA ARG A 158 8.59 0.69 -6.92
C ARG A 158 8.31 1.67 -5.80
N LYS A 159 7.83 2.85 -6.18
CA LYS A 159 7.25 3.84 -5.28
C LYS A 159 5.73 3.82 -5.42
N PHE A 160 5.04 3.87 -4.29
CA PHE A 160 3.59 3.97 -4.19
C PHE A 160 3.27 5.32 -3.56
N GLU A 161 3.02 6.33 -4.42
CA GLU A 161 3.02 7.74 -4.04
C GLU A 161 1.62 8.36 -3.99
N ASN A 162 0.54 7.58 -4.16
CA ASN A 162 -0.78 8.16 -3.96
C ASN A 162 -0.98 8.58 -2.49
N PRO A 163 -1.85 9.57 -2.20
CA PRO A 163 -1.99 10.13 -0.86
C PRO A 163 -2.28 9.11 0.24
N GLY A 164 -3.07 8.07 -0.07
CA GLY A 164 -3.40 7.00 0.87
C GLY A 164 -2.18 6.13 1.20
N GLU A 165 -1.37 5.78 0.19
CA GLU A 165 -0.16 4.98 0.36
C GLU A 165 0.90 5.75 1.17
N LEU A 166 1.12 7.03 0.85
CA LEU A 166 2.05 7.88 1.60
C LEU A 166 1.60 8.11 3.04
N ARG A 167 0.28 8.22 3.29
CA ARG A 167 -0.24 8.31 4.65
C ARG A 167 0.12 7.06 5.47
N ALA A 168 -0.03 5.87 4.89
CA ALA A 168 0.34 4.63 5.54
C ALA A 168 1.86 4.50 5.71
N ALA A 169 2.66 4.89 4.70
CA ALA A 169 4.12 4.86 4.74
C ALA A 169 4.71 5.79 5.81
N LYS A 170 4.03 6.91 6.09
CA LYS A 170 4.43 7.92 7.10
C LYS A 170 3.74 7.74 8.45
N ASN A 171 2.98 6.66 8.62
CA ASN A 171 2.27 6.41 9.88
C ASN A 171 3.24 6.25 11.05
N THR A 172 2.95 6.94 12.16
CA THR A 172 3.67 6.85 13.43
C THR A 172 2.83 6.32 14.58
N LEU A 173 1.53 6.05 14.33
CA LEU A 173 0.68 5.39 15.31
C LEU A 173 1.13 3.94 15.51
N PRO A 174 1.01 3.38 16.70
CA PRO A 174 1.40 1.99 16.99
C PRO A 174 0.77 0.96 16.03
N VAL A 175 -0.46 1.20 15.61
CA VAL A 175 -1.18 0.44 14.59
C VAL A 175 -2.07 1.40 13.82
N LEU A 176 -1.95 1.44 12.51
CA LEU A 176 -2.92 2.08 11.61
C LEU A 176 -3.62 0.99 10.83
N VAL A 177 -4.95 0.99 10.87
CA VAL A 177 -5.79 0.10 10.05
C VAL A 177 -6.57 0.95 9.07
N ARG A 178 -6.58 0.56 7.82
CA ARG A 178 -7.37 1.23 6.78
C ARG A 178 -7.87 0.23 5.74
N THR A 179 -9.00 0.53 5.15
CA THR A 179 -9.49 -0.14 3.94
C THR A 179 -9.17 0.68 2.71
N TYR A 180 -8.87 0.01 1.62
CA TYR A 180 -8.68 0.66 0.33
C TYR A 180 -8.95 -0.32 -0.82
N VAL A 181 -9.31 0.24 -1.96
CA VAL A 181 -9.42 -0.52 -3.20
C VAL A 181 -8.05 -0.51 -3.89
N ARG A 182 -7.53 -1.70 -4.14
CA ARG A 182 -6.27 -1.91 -4.84
C ARG A 182 -6.39 -1.49 -6.33
N ASP A 183 -5.25 -1.26 -6.98
CA ASP A 183 -5.18 -1.02 -8.44
C ASP A 183 -5.77 -2.17 -9.29
N THR A 184 -5.96 -3.36 -8.71
CA THR A 184 -6.64 -4.52 -9.31
C THR A 184 -8.14 -4.57 -9.02
N GLY A 185 -8.70 -3.61 -8.28
CA GLY A 185 -10.13 -3.56 -7.91
C GLY A 185 -10.50 -4.33 -6.64
N GLU A 186 -9.56 -5.02 -5.99
CA GLU A 186 -9.81 -5.76 -4.75
C GLU A 186 -9.93 -4.81 -3.54
N LEU A 187 -10.93 -5.03 -2.69
CA LEU A 187 -11.05 -4.35 -1.41
C LEU A 187 -10.14 -5.05 -0.38
N LEU A 188 -9.18 -4.32 0.16
CA LEU A 188 -8.23 -4.83 1.15
C LEU A 188 -8.32 -4.06 2.46
N CYS A 189 -8.08 -4.77 3.55
CA CYS A 189 -7.77 -4.21 4.84
C CYS A 189 -6.24 -4.19 5.01
N ASP A 190 -5.66 -3.04 5.28
CA ASP A 190 -4.22 -2.80 5.38
C ASP A 190 -3.86 -2.42 6.82
N ILE A 191 -2.98 -3.20 7.43
CA ILE A 191 -2.41 -2.97 8.75
C ILE A 191 -1.02 -2.38 8.54
N ALA A 192 -0.80 -1.16 9.03
CA ALA A 192 0.50 -0.49 8.95
C ALA A 192 1.09 -0.26 10.34
N LEU A 193 2.35 -0.65 10.54
CA LEU A 193 3.08 -0.54 11.80
C LEU A 193 4.43 0.14 11.57
N PRO A 194 4.78 1.19 12.36
CA PRO A 194 6.00 1.96 12.15
C PRO A 194 7.26 1.15 12.48
N ILE A 195 8.28 1.35 11.64
CA ILE A 195 9.65 0.83 11.82
C ILE A 195 10.53 2.02 12.19
N HIS A 196 11.35 1.86 13.22
CA HIS A 196 12.36 2.83 13.61
C HIS A 196 13.75 2.19 13.51
N VAL A 197 14.72 2.94 13.01
CA VAL A 197 16.12 2.53 12.92
C VAL A 197 16.97 3.64 13.51
N ALA A 198 17.84 3.33 14.46
CA ALA A 198 18.64 4.33 15.20
C ALA A 198 17.78 5.49 15.75
N GLY A 199 16.59 5.17 16.27
CA GLY A 199 15.66 6.18 16.83
C GLY A 199 14.91 7.02 15.77
N ARG A 200 15.14 6.81 14.47
CA ARG A 200 14.49 7.55 13.38
C ARG A 200 13.40 6.72 12.73
N HIS A 201 12.27 7.33 12.41
CA HIS A 201 11.21 6.65 11.63
C HIS A 201 11.70 6.34 10.21
N TRP A 202 11.84 5.06 9.90
CA TRP A 202 12.29 4.57 8.60
C TRP A 202 11.15 4.42 7.61
N GLY A 203 10.01 3.95 8.07
CA GLY A 203 8.83 3.63 7.28
C GLY A 203 7.89 2.70 8.03
N ASN A 204 7.16 1.85 7.32
CA ASN A 204 6.18 0.94 7.93
C ASN A 204 6.23 -0.46 7.32
N VAL A 205 6.03 -1.48 8.16
CA VAL A 205 5.50 -2.77 7.68
C VAL A 205 4.05 -2.56 7.29
N ARG A 206 3.64 -3.21 6.21
CA ARG A 206 2.27 -3.20 5.73
C ARG A 206 1.81 -4.62 5.41
N VAL A 207 0.72 -5.03 6.02
CA VAL A 207 0.12 -6.35 5.80
C VAL A 207 -1.32 -6.13 5.33
N GLY A 208 -1.60 -6.55 4.10
CA GLY A 208 -2.92 -6.46 3.49
C GLY A 208 -3.65 -7.79 3.57
N THR A 209 -4.87 -7.79 4.05
CA THR A 209 -5.77 -8.96 4.04
C THR A 209 -6.96 -8.70 3.13
N VAL A 210 -7.47 -9.74 2.49
CA VAL A 210 -8.74 -9.65 1.75
C VAL A 210 -9.86 -9.43 2.76
N ALA A 211 -10.73 -8.45 2.49
CA ALA A 211 -11.84 -8.07 3.36
C ALA A 211 -12.97 -9.11 3.33
#